data_be3bdfdd8f74d1bd3ef90a3dd3919ba1
#
_entry.id   be3bdfdd8f74d1bd3ef90a3dd3919ba1
#
_cell.length_a   1.000
_cell.length_b   1.000
_cell.length_c   1.000
_cell.angle_alpha   90.00
_cell.angle_beta   90.00
_cell.angle_gamma   90.00
#
_symmetry.space_group_name_H-M   'P 1'
#
loop_
_entity.id
_entity.type
_entity.pdbx_description
1 polymer ?
#
loop_
_entity_poly.entity_id
_entity_poly.type
_entity_poly.pdbx_seq_one_letter_code
_entity_poly.pdbx_strand_id
1 'polypeptide(L)'
;MRASHRMLIGVLALALPASLAAQKMTPGTWTGTVTPPDGQAIEATFDFRQSGDTTKLTLNAGGRAIEASDIKVEATRLLFSFSPGGASVRCTLVRRDDKSYSGDCLDAQGGKGVITMKPPA
;
A
#
# COMPACT_ATOMS: atom_id res chain seq x y z
N MET A 1 -37.01 -22.70 23.98
CA MET A 1 -36.92 -22.54 23.65
C MET A 1 -36.68 -21.94 23.44
N ARG A 2 -36.38 -21.91 23.26
CA ARG A 2 -36.02 -21.42 22.93
C ARG A 2 -35.28 -20.90 22.57
N ALA A 3 -34.96 -20.85 22.57
CA ALA A 3 -34.34 -20.43 22.20
C ALA A 3 -33.68 -20.16 21.79
N SER A 4 -33.46 -20.27 21.74
CA SER A 4 -32.92 -20.10 21.32
C SER A 4 -32.54 -19.59 20.85
N HIS A 5 -32.44 -19.41 20.74
CA HIS A 5 -32.13 -18.93 20.24
C HIS A 5 -31.50 -18.40 20.10
N ARG A 6 -31.31 -18.30 20.16
CA ARG A 6 -30.89 -17.75 19.97
C ARG A 6 -30.00 -17.37 19.74
N MET A 7 -29.63 -17.51 19.76
CA MET A 7 -28.94 -17.20 19.46
C MET A 7 -28.32 -16.88 18.93
N LEU A 8 -28.04 -16.84 18.68
CA LEU A 8 -27.60 -16.59 18.14
C LEU A 8 -27.17 -16.08 17.67
N ILE A 9 -26.97 -16.03 17.66
CA ILE A 9 -26.78 -15.57 17.17
C ILE A 9 -26.11 -14.94 17.04
N GLY A 10 -25.80 -14.79 17.23
CA GLY A 10 -25.30 -14.20 17.04
C GLY A 10 -24.46 -13.94 16.87
N VAL A 11 -24.14 -14.40 16.97
CA VAL A 11 -23.31 -14.18 16.67
C VAL A 11 -22.81 -13.94 15.75
N LEU A 12 -22.74 -13.81 15.40
CA LEU A 12 -22.53 -13.55 14.57
C LEU A 12 -22.20 -12.66 14.13
N ALA A 13 -22.18 -12.82 14.00
CA ALA A 13 -21.94 -11.65 13.37
C ALA A 13 -20.99 -10.70 13.85
N LEU A 14 -20.62 -10.77 14.75
CA LEU A 14 -19.88 -9.92 15.32
C LEU A 14 -18.56 -9.70 14.88
N ALA A 15 -17.84 -10.54 14.59
CA ALA A 15 -16.47 -10.37 14.18
C ALA A 15 -16.35 -9.81 12.79
N LEU A 16 -17.35 -9.91 12.02
CA LEU A 16 -17.29 -9.46 10.66
C LEU A 16 -17.02 -7.99 10.49
N PRO A 17 -17.58 -7.10 11.29
CA PRO A 17 -17.24 -5.69 11.11
C PRO A 17 -15.76 -5.42 11.23
N ALA A 18 -15.09 -6.12 12.10
CA ALA A 18 -13.65 -5.90 12.24
C ALA A 18 -12.90 -6.33 11.00
N SER A 19 -13.33 -7.40 10.35
CA SER A 19 -12.62 -7.87 9.17
C SER A 19 -12.83 -6.96 7.96
N LEU A 20 -13.84 -6.12 8.02
CA LEU A 20 -14.11 -5.17 6.95
C LEU A 20 -13.47 -3.82 7.19
N ALA A 21 -12.81 -3.64 8.30
CA ALA A 21 -12.14 -2.39 8.57
C ALA A 21 -11.02 -2.17 7.56
N ALA A 22 -10.76 -0.92 7.25
CA ALA A 22 -9.70 -0.57 6.32
C ALA A 22 -8.36 -1.05 6.86
N GLN A 23 -7.57 -1.63 5.99
CA GLN A 23 -6.21 -1.99 6.33
C GLN A 23 -5.35 -0.74 6.40
N LYS A 24 -4.31 -0.80 7.20
CA LYS A 24 -3.42 0.33 7.39
C LYS A 24 -1.98 -0.12 7.24
N MET A 25 -1.19 0.77 6.68
CA MET A 25 0.24 0.56 6.62
C MET A 25 0.87 1.01 7.94
N THR A 26 1.96 0.36 8.32
CA THR A 26 2.73 0.84 9.45
C THR A 26 3.21 2.25 9.13
N PRO A 27 2.89 3.26 9.97
CA PRO A 27 3.34 4.62 9.71
C PRO A 27 4.84 4.75 9.86
N GLY A 28 5.39 5.73 9.20
CA GLY A 28 6.81 6.04 9.30
C GLY A 28 7.48 5.95 7.96
N THR A 29 8.80 5.97 8.00
CA THR A 29 9.62 5.98 6.79
C THR A 29 10.03 4.57 6.44
N TRP A 30 9.51 4.08 5.34
CA TRP A 30 9.94 2.82 4.74
C TRP A 30 11.09 3.11 3.79
N THR A 31 11.98 2.16 3.64
CA THR A 31 13.14 2.31 2.75
C THR A 31 13.13 1.25 1.69
N GLY A 32 13.65 1.57 0.53
CA GLY A 32 13.69 0.60 -0.55
C GLY A 32 14.25 1.19 -1.82
N THR A 33 13.78 0.65 -2.95
CA THR A 33 14.27 1.06 -4.25
C THR A 33 13.12 1.18 -5.23
N VAL A 34 13.32 2.04 -6.20
CA VAL A 34 12.46 2.17 -7.37
C VAL A 34 13.34 1.91 -8.59
N THR A 35 12.94 0.94 -9.42
CA THR A 35 13.64 0.67 -10.66
C THR A 35 12.74 1.09 -11.81
N PRO A 36 13.10 2.16 -12.53
CA PRO A 36 12.32 2.60 -13.69
C PRO A 36 12.37 1.58 -14.81
N PRO A 37 11.47 1.67 -15.79
CA PRO A 37 11.48 0.72 -16.90
C PRO A 37 12.77 0.72 -17.71
N ASP A 38 13.42 1.86 -17.79
CA ASP A 38 14.60 2.00 -18.65
C ASP A 38 15.90 2.07 -17.88
N GLY A 39 15.88 1.83 -16.57
CA GLY A 39 17.02 2.25 -15.82
C GLY A 39 17.41 1.38 -14.67
N GLN A 40 18.23 1.99 -13.87
CA GLN A 40 18.84 1.35 -12.72
C GLN A 40 18.00 1.62 -11.48
N ALA A 41 18.15 0.75 -10.49
CA ALA A 41 17.47 0.93 -9.22
C ALA A 41 17.93 2.22 -8.55
N ILE A 42 16.99 2.98 -8.05
CA ILE A 42 17.21 4.23 -7.35
C ILE A 42 16.75 4.04 -5.92
N GLU A 43 17.60 4.42 -4.96
CA GLU A 43 17.18 4.35 -3.56
C GLU A 43 16.07 5.34 -3.31
N ALA A 44 15.11 4.91 -2.49
CA ALA A 44 13.92 5.71 -2.22
C ALA A 44 13.47 5.53 -0.80
N THR A 45 12.74 6.52 -0.29
CA THR A 45 12.02 6.39 0.96
C THR A 45 10.55 6.60 0.69
N PHE A 46 9.72 5.99 1.52
CA PHE A 46 8.28 5.99 1.37
C PHE A 46 7.70 6.37 2.71
N ASP A 47 7.23 7.60 2.84
CA ASP A 47 6.71 8.10 4.11
C ASP A 47 5.22 7.84 4.18
N PHE A 48 4.81 6.95 5.06
CA PHE A 48 3.42 6.64 5.28
C PHE A 48 2.91 7.39 6.49
N ARG A 49 1.78 8.07 6.32
CA ARG A 49 1.10 8.77 7.39
C ARG A 49 -0.34 8.34 7.41
N GLN A 50 -0.88 8.23 8.60
CA GLN A 50 -2.27 7.83 8.78
C GLN A 50 -3.02 9.01 9.36
N SER A 51 -4.13 9.39 8.74
CA SER A 51 -4.99 10.47 9.23
C SER A 51 -6.40 9.91 9.24
N GLY A 52 -6.86 9.47 10.42
CA GLY A 52 -8.12 8.77 10.52
C GLY A 52 -8.08 7.50 9.69
N ASP A 53 -8.98 7.37 8.75
CA ASP A 53 -9.03 6.22 7.86
C ASP A 53 -8.25 6.43 6.58
N THR A 54 -7.60 7.56 6.44
CA THR A 54 -6.90 7.92 5.22
C THR A 54 -5.41 7.63 5.36
N THR A 55 -4.88 6.86 4.43
CA THR A 55 -3.44 6.60 4.33
C THR A 55 -2.85 7.57 3.32
N LYS A 56 -1.77 8.24 3.71
CA LYS A 56 -1.04 9.14 2.83
C LYS A 56 0.37 8.62 2.63
N LEU A 57 0.88 8.80 1.44
CA LEU A 57 2.20 8.31 1.07
C LEU A 57 2.94 9.39 0.29
N THR A 58 4.14 9.72 0.75
CA THR A 58 5.06 10.57 0.01
C THR A 58 6.25 9.73 -0.39
N LEU A 59 6.53 9.71 -1.66
CA LEU A 59 7.63 8.98 -2.25
C LEU A 59 8.79 9.94 -2.47
N ASN A 60 9.96 9.61 -1.92
CA ASN A 60 11.16 10.43 -2.12
C ASN A 60 12.19 9.60 -2.87
N ALA A 61 12.53 10.04 -4.06
CA ALA A 61 13.49 9.34 -4.90
C ALA A 61 14.21 10.36 -5.77
N GLY A 62 15.52 10.21 -5.90
CA GLY A 62 16.29 11.09 -6.75
C GLY A 62 16.22 12.55 -6.36
N GLY A 63 16.08 12.83 -5.06
CA GLY A 63 16.00 14.20 -4.57
C GLY A 63 14.65 14.86 -4.75
N ARG A 64 13.63 14.09 -5.16
CA ARG A 64 12.29 14.63 -5.41
C ARG A 64 11.30 13.98 -4.48
N ALA A 65 10.35 14.78 -4.02
CA ALA A 65 9.24 14.29 -3.20
C ALA A 65 7.98 14.30 -4.05
N ILE A 66 7.30 13.16 -4.11
CA ILE A 66 6.12 12.99 -4.93
C ILE A 66 5.01 12.42 -4.06
N GLU A 67 3.86 13.09 -4.05
CA GLU A 67 2.70 12.58 -3.33
C GLU A 67 2.03 11.50 -4.14
N ALA A 68 1.73 10.39 -3.51
CA ALA A 68 0.94 9.35 -4.15
C ALA A 68 -0.54 9.64 -4.02
N SER A 69 -1.32 9.04 -4.89
CA SER A 69 -2.77 9.17 -4.90
C SER A 69 -3.39 7.80 -5.07
N ASP A 70 -4.72 7.73 -4.90
CA ASP A 70 -5.49 6.51 -5.09
C ASP A 70 -4.92 5.35 -4.29
N ILE A 71 -4.55 5.62 -3.04
CA ILE A 71 -3.91 4.63 -2.18
C ILE A 71 -4.98 3.68 -1.67
N LYS A 72 -4.74 2.38 -1.87
CA LYS A 72 -5.62 1.35 -1.37
C LYS A 72 -4.78 0.30 -0.66
N VAL A 73 -5.03 0.11 0.62
CA VAL A 73 -4.30 -0.86 1.43
C VAL A 73 -5.21 -2.06 1.64
N GLU A 74 -4.80 -3.20 1.09
CA GLU A 74 -5.53 -4.45 1.24
C GLU A 74 -4.74 -5.38 2.15
N ALA A 75 -5.31 -6.54 2.46
CA ALA A 75 -4.68 -7.44 3.43
C ALA A 75 -3.26 -7.83 3.01
N THR A 76 -3.03 -8.07 1.72
CA THR A 76 -1.74 -8.52 1.23
C THR A 76 -1.20 -7.68 0.08
N ARG A 77 -1.87 -6.58 -0.25
CA ARG A 77 -1.46 -5.76 -1.38
C ARG A 77 -1.56 -4.29 -1.03
N LEU A 78 -0.73 -3.50 -1.68
CA LEU A 78 -0.78 -2.05 -1.60
C LEU A 78 -0.85 -1.51 -3.02
N LEU A 79 -1.86 -0.71 -3.31
CA LEU A 79 -2.03 -0.10 -4.61
C LEU A 79 -1.96 1.41 -4.46
N PHE A 80 -1.28 2.05 -5.39
CA PHE A 80 -1.25 3.50 -5.41
C PHE A 80 -0.80 3.98 -6.78
N SER A 81 -0.98 5.28 -7.01
CA SER A 81 -0.56 5.93 -8.25
C SER A 81 0.29 7.13 -7.90
N PHE A 82 1.17 7.53 -8.81
CA PHE A 82 1.90 8.77 -8.66
C PHE A 82 2.25 9.28 -10.06
N SER A 83 2.63 10.56 -10.14
CA SER A 83 2.85 11.20 -11.43
C SER A 83 4.18 11.95 -11.43
N PRO A 84 5.28 11.23 -11.61
CA PRO A 84 6.59 11.88 -11.68
C PRO A 84 6.72 12.57 -13.05
N GLY A 85 6.73 13.87 -13.08
CA GLY A 85 6.82 14.57 -14.34
C GLY A 85 5.54 14.64 -15.14
N GLY A 86 4.40 14.41 -14.49
CA GLY A 86 3.10 14.60 -15.12
C GLY A 86 2.47 13.34 -15.71
N ALA A 87 3.24 12.31 -15.96
CA ALA A 87 2.69 11.06 -16.47
C ALA A 87 2.29 10.16 -15.31
N SER A 88 1.15 9.51 -15.43
CA SER A 88 0.62 8.68 -14.35
C SER A 88 1.28 7.32 -14.34
N VAL A 89 1.65 6.87 -13.16
CA VAL A 89 2.21 5.53 -12.93
C VAL A 89 1.36 4.85 -11.88
N ARG A 90 0.99 3.61 -12.14
CA ARG A 90 0.14 2.85 -11.22
C ARG A 90 0.91 1.64 -10.70
N CYS A 91 0.94 1.49 -9.38
CA CYS A 91 1.73 0.44 -8.74
C CYS A 91 0.85 -0.53 -7.99
N THR A 92 1.21 -1.80 -8.05
CA THR A 92 0.59 -2.86 -7.27
C THR A 92 1.71 -3.63 -6.58
N LEU A 93 1.77 -3.52 -5.27
CA LEU A 93 2.80 -4.19 -4.48
C LEU A 93 2.16 -5.29 -3.65
N VAL A 94 2.89 -6.39 -3.47
CA VAL A 94 2.43 -7.54 -2.69
C VAL A 94 3.28 -7.64 -1.45
N ARG A 95 2.63 -7.93 -0.32
CA ARG A 95 3.33 -8.10 0.95
C ARG A 95 4.03 -9.45 0.96
N ARG A 96 5.28 -9.45 1.38
CA ARG A 96 6.10 -10.65 1.49
C ARG A 96 6.09 -11.15 2.92
N ASP A 97 6.64 -12.34 3.12
CA ASP A 97 6.66 -12.99 4.43
C ASP A 97 7.44 -12.18 5.46
N ASP A 98 8.44 -11.45 5.03
CA ASP A 98 9.25 -10.62 5.93
C ASP A 98 8.62 -9.25 6.15
N LYS A 99 7.38 -9.06 5.71
CA LYS A 99 6.61 -7.83 5.82
C LYS A 99 7.08 -6.71 4.92
N SER A 100 8.03 -6.98 4.04
CA SER A 100 8.34 -6.05 2.96
C SER A 100 7.27 -6.13 1.89
N TYR A 101 7.27 -5.14 1.01
CA TYR A 101 6.38 -5.12 -0.15
C TYR A 101 7.22 -5.01 -1.41
N SER A 102 6.80 -5.70 -2.45
CA SER A 102 7.42 -5.52 -3.76
C SER A 102 6.40 -5.76 -4.85
N GLY A 103 6.60 -5.13 -5.97
CA GLY A 103 5.70 -5.30 -7.09
C GLY A 103 6.02 -4.40 -8.24
N ASP A 104 5.10 -4.36 -9.18
CA ASP A 104 5.28 -3.70 -10.47
C ASP A 104 4.54 -2.38 -10.52
N CYS A 105 5.11 -1.46 -11.28
CA CYS A 105 4.49 -0.18 -11.61
C CYS A 105 4.41 -0.07 -13.12
N LEU A 106 3.27 0.38 -13.62
CA LEU A 106 3.05 0.53 -15.06
C LEU A 106 2.79 1.99 -15.37
N ASP A 107 3.47 2.51 -16.39
CA ASP A 107 3.20 3.85 -16.86
C ASP A 107 2.19 3.83 -18.02
N ALA A 108 1.87 5.01 -18.53
CA ALA A 108 0.83 5.13 -19.54
C ALA A 108 1.24 4.50 -20.88
N GLN A 109 2.52 4.32 -21.12
CA GLN A 109 3.02 3.71 -22.34
C GLN A 109 3.28 2.21 -22.19
N GLY A 110 2.92 1.64 -21.05
CA GLY A 110 3.14 0.23 -20.81
C GLY A 110 4.51 -0.13 -20.29
N GLY A 111 5.34 0.87 -19.99
CA GLY A 111 6.62 0.62 -19.36
C GLY A 111 6.44 0.09 -17.96
N LYS A 112 7.27 -0.89 -17.57
CA LYS A 112 7.12 -1.56 -16.28
C LYS A 112 8.34 -1.27 -15.41
N GLY A 113 8.10 -0.71 -14.25
CA GLY A 113 9.11 -0.54 -13.22
C GLY A 113 8.84 -1.46 -12.05
N VAL A 114 9.72 -1.43 -11.08
CA VAL A 114 9.61 -2.30 -9.89
C VAL A 114 9.88 -1.46 -8.66
N ILE A 115 9.08 -1.67 -7.62
CA ILE A 115 9.31 -1.06 -6.31
C ILE A 115 9.49 -2.17 -5.29
N THR A 116 10.51 -2.04 -4.44
CA THR A 116 10.63 -2.85 -3.24
C THR A 116 10.79 -1.91 -2.07
N MET A 117 10.16 -2.26 -0.94
CA MET A 117 10.29 -1.42 0.25
C MET A 117 10.17 -2.26 1.51
N LYS A 118 10.86 -1.83 2.56
CA LYS A 118 10.89 -2.50 3.85
C LYS A 118 10.36 -1.58 4.92
N PRO A 119 9.69 -2.15 5.94
CA PRO A 119 9.09 -1.32 6.99
C PRO A 119 10.15 -0.62 7.84
N PRO A 120 9.75 0.38 8.59
CA PRO A 120 10.66 1.02 9.54
C PRO A 120 11.19 0.03 10.55
N ALA A 121 12.39 0.22 10.99
CA ALA A 121 13.04 -0.66 11.95
C ALA A 121 12.39 -0.59 13.33
#